data_11ffc99b39439446cc8e33dd274818da
#
_entry.id   11ffc99b39439446cc8e33dd274818da
#
_cell.length_a   1.000
_cell.length_b   1.000
_cell.length_c   1.000
_cell.angle_alpha   90.00
_cell.angle_beta   90.00
_cell.angle_gamma   90.00
#
_symmetry.space_group_name_H-M   'P 1'
#
loop_
_entity.id
_entity.type
_entity.pdbx_description
1 polymer ?
#
loop_
_entity_poly.entity_id
_entity_poly.type
_entity_poly.pdbx_seq_one_letter_code
_entity_poly.pdbx_strand_id
1 'polypeptide(L)'
;MTKEELMRKAIELSTENVANGGGPFGAVIAKDGEIIATGTNRVTASCDPTAHAEVSAIRAAATKLGTFNLSGCEIYTSCEPCPMCLGAIYWARLERMYYGNNKTAVSYTHL
;
A
#
# COMPACT_ATOMS: atom_id res chain seq x y z
N MET A 1 14.14 -6.30 4.68
CA MET A 1 13.38 -7.22 3.81
C MET A 1 13.69 -6.91 2.35
N THR A 2 13.66 -7.91 1.49
CA THR A 2 13.83 -7.72 0.06
C THR A 2 12.55 -7.15 -0.56
N LYS A 3 12.66 -6.66 -1.80
CA LYS A 3 11.48 -6.18 -2.54
C LYS A 3 10.45 -7.29 -2.73
N GLU A 4 10.93 -8.51 -3.00
CA GLU A 4 10.06 -9.68 -3.17
C GLU A 4 9.32 -10.01 -1.87
N GLU A 5 10.00 -9.92 -0.74
CA GLU A 5 9.37 -10.15 0.57
C GLU A 5 8.32 -9.08 0.88
N LEU A 6 8.62 -7.82 0.57
CA LEU A 6 7.68 -6.71 0.77
C LEU A 6 6.44 -6.86 -0.11
N MET A 7 6.63 -7.25 -1.38
CA MET A 7 5.49 -7.51 -2.27
C MET A 7 4.68 -8.71 -1.81
N ARG A 8 5.35 -9.77 -1.36
CA ARG A 8 4.66 -10.95 -0.81
C ARG A 8 3.81 -10.58 0.39
N LYS A 9 4.30 -9.66 1.23
CA LYS A 9 3.52 -9.17 2.38
C LYS A 9 2.28 -8.43 1.93
N ALA A 10 2.36 -7.59 0.90
CA ALA A 10 1.20 -6.89 0.36
C ALA A 10 0.15 -7.87 -0.17
N ILE A 11 0.59 -8.91 -0.88
CA ILE A 11 -0.30 -9.95 -1.42
C ILE A 11 -0.93 -10.76 -0.28
N GLU A 12 -0.14 -11.13 0.72
CA GLU A 12 -0.60 -11.84 1.90
C GLU A 12 -1.69 -11.06 2.64
N LEU A 13 -1.50 -9.75 2.81
CA LEU A 13 -2.50 -8.88 3.42
C LEU A 13 -3.80 -8.86 2.62
N SER A 14 -3.72 -8.86 1.29
CA SER A 14 -4.91 -8.90 0.44
C SER A 14 -5.70 -10.20 0.63
N THR A 15 -4.99 -11.32 0.72
CA THR A 15 -5.60 -12.64 0.93
C THR A 15 -6.25 -12.74 2.31
N GLU A 16 -5.56 -12.29 3.34
CA GLU A 16 -6.10 -12.28 4.70
C GLU A 16 -7.34 -11.40 4.80
N ASN A 17 -7.33 -10.25 4.12
CA ASN A 17 -8.45 -9.32 4.17
C ASN A 17 -9.71 -9.93 3.55
N VAL A 18 -9.57 -10.71 2.48
CA VAL A 18 -10.70 -11.45 1.89
C VAL A 18 -11.26 -12.46 2.89
N ALA A 19 -10.39 -13.19 3.56
CA ALA A 19 -10.81 -14.17 4.57
C ALA A 19 -11.57 -13.51 5.72
N ASN A 20 -11.32 -12.24 6.00
CA ASN A 20 -11.98 -11.47 7.03
C ASN A 20 -13.14 -10.60 6.51
N GLY A 21 -13.60 -10.87 5.30
CA GLY A 21 -14.76 -10.20 4.72
C GLY A 21 -14.49 -8.89 4.00
N GLY A 22 -13.23 -8.52 3.80
CA GLY A 22 -12.85 -7.31 3.08
C GLY A 22 -12.50 -7.55 1.62
N GLY A 23 -12.15 -6.49 0.91
CA GLY A 23 -11.74 -6.58 -0.50
C GLY A 23 -10.31 -7.11 -0.66
N PRO A 24 -9.97 -7.65 -1.86
CA PRO A 24 -8.70 -8.33 -2.11
C PRO A 24 -7.55 -7.36 -2.39
N PHE A 25 -7.33 -6.41 -1.49
CA PHE A 25 -6.33 -5.36 -1.68
C PHE A 25 -5.47 -5.20 -0.42
N GLY A 26 -4.17 -5.13 -0.62
CA GLY A 26 -3.20 -4.92 0.44
C GLY A 26 -2.10 -3.98 -0.02
N ALA A 27 -1.54 -3.21 0.90
CA ALA A 27 -0.45 -2.29 0.63
C ALA A 27 0.54 -2.27 1.79
N VAL A 28 1.81 -2.07 1.45
CA VAL A 28 2.91 -1.95 2.41
C VAL A 28 3.70 -0.69 2.06
N ILE A 29 3.96 0.15 3.06
CA ILE A 29 4.88 1.27 2.92
C ILE A 29 6.16 0.91 3.68
N ALA A 30 7.29 1.02 3.00
CA ALA A 30 8.58 0.64 3.54
C ALA A 30 9.61 1.75 3.31
N LYS A 31 10.63 1.78 4.16
CA LYS A 31 11.78 2.67 4.02
C LYS A 31 13.03 1.86 4.33
N ASP A 32 13.99 1.90 3.42
CA ASP A 32 15.26 1.15 3.57
C ASP A 32 15.03 -0.34 3.88
N GLY A 33 14.03 -0.93 3.22
CA GLY A 33 13.71 -2.34 3.37
C GLY A 33 12.91 -2.69 4.63
N GLU A 34 12.54 -1.72 5.45
CA GLU A 34 11.76 -1.96 6.67
C GLU A 34 10.33 -1.47 6.52
N ILE A 35 9.38 -2.27 6.98
CA ILE A 35 7.96 -1.92 6.93
C ILE A 35 7.68 -0.79 7.92
N ILE A 36 7.16 0.32 7.40
CA ILE A 36 6.70 1.45 8.22
C ILE A 36 5.22 1.26 8.58
N ALA A 37 4.41 0.91 7.61
CA ALA A 37 2.98 0.73 7.81
C ALA A 37 2.38 -0.19 6.75
N THR A 38 1.21 -0.74 7.05
CA THR A 38 0.46 -1.57 6.12
C THR A 38 -0.97 -1.06 6.02
N GLY A 39 -1.67 -1.46 4.97
CA GLY A 39 -3.08 -1.13 4.80
C GLY A 39 -3.80 -2.22 4.02
N THR A 40 -5.10 -2.33 4.28
CA THR A 40 -6.01 -3.20 3.55
C THR A 40 -7.25 -2.39 3.19
N ASN A 41 -8.06 -2.91 2.27
CA ASN A 41 -9.30 -2.26 1.89
C ASN A 41 -10.29 -2.32 3.05
N ARG A 42 -10.73 -1.16 3.52
CA ARG A 42 -11.65 -1.02 4.64
C ARG A 42 -12.88 -0.19 4.31
N VAL A 43 -13.22 -0.10 3.05
CA VAL A 43 -14.37 0.69 2.59
C VAL A 43 -15.65 0.31 3.33
N THR A 44 -15.96 -0.96 3.35
CA THR A 44 -17.18 -1.45 4.02
C THR A 44 -17.07 -1.36 5.53
N ALA A 45 -15.97 -1.82 6.10
CA ALA A 45 -15.77 -1.87 7.55
C ALA A 45 -15.76 -0.48 8.19
N SER A 46 -15.21 0.53 7.49
CA SER A 46 -15.10 1.89 8.01
C SER A 46 -16.22 2.82 7.52
N CYS A 47 -17.10 2.35 6.64
CA CYS A 47 -18.08 3.20 5.97
C CYS A 47 -17.41 4.41 5.31
N ASP A 48 -16.28 4.18 4.67
CA ASP A 48 -15.46 5.23 4.05
C ASP A 48 -15.13 4.80 2.62
N PRO A 49 -15.72 5.46 1.60
CA PRO A 49 -15.50 5.09 0.21
C PRO A 49 -14.05 5.30 -0.26
N THR A 50 -13.25 6.05 0.49
CA THR A 50 -11.85 6.31 0.15
C THR A 50 -10.89 5.36 0.87
N ALA A 51 -11.36 4.47 1.73
CA ALA A 51 -10.51 3.61 2.54
C ALA A 51 -9.94 2.41 1.75
N HIS A 52 -9.34 2.68 0.60
CA HIS A 52 -8.58 1.71 -0.16
C HIS A 52 -7.30 1.34 0.59
N ALA A 53 -6.71 0.21 0.25
CA ALA A 53 -5.51 -0.29 0.94
C ALA A 53 -4.38 0.74 0.94
N GLU A 54 -4.15 1.38 -0.20
CA GLU A 54 -3.08 2.38 -0.36
C GLU A 54 -3.32 3.60 0.52
N VAL A 55 -4.54 4.12 0.50
CA VAL A 55 -4.93 5.28 1.33
C VAL A 55 -4.79 4.93 2.81
N SER A 56 -5.23 3.74 3.20
CA SER A 56 -5.12 3.27 4.59
C SER A 56 -3.65 3.16 5.02
N ALA A 57 -2.78 2.63 4.16
CA ALA A 57 -1.36 2.52 4.43
C ALA A 57 -0.69 3.90 4.55
N ILE A 58 -1.04 4.85 3.67
CA ILE A 58 -0.52 6.22 3.71
C ILE A 58 -0.91 6.90 5.01
N ARG A 59 -2.17 6.80 5.43
CA ARG A 59 -2.64 7.37 6.68
C ARG A 59 -1.90 6.79 7.88
N ALA A 60 -1.72 5.48 7.90
CA ALA A 60 -1.00 4.81 8.98
C ALA A 60 0.48 5.22 9.02
N ALA A 61 1.15 5.31 7.88
CA ALA A 61 2.54 5.72 7.78
C ALA A 61 2.73 7.16 8.22
N ALA A 62 1.88 8.06 7.75
CA ALA A 62 1.94 9.49 8.10
C ALA A 62 1.75 9.69 9.61
N THR A 63 0.80 8.98 10.20
CA THR A 63 0.55 9.03 11.64
C THR A 63 1.76 8.51 12.41
N LYS A 64 2.30 7.37 11.99
CA LYS A 64 3.46 6.75 12.66
C LYS A 64 4.69 7.64 12.62
N LEU A 65 4.97 8.25 11.46
CA LEU A 65 6.14 9.10 11.29
C LEU A 65 5.92 10.54 11.74
N GLY A 66 4.68 10.93 12.03
CA GLY A 66 4.33 12.27 12.45
C GLY A 66 4.54 13.32 11.37
N THR A 67 4.37 12.96 10.10
CA THR A 67 4.57 13.88 8.98
C THR A 67 3.65 13.52 7.82
N PHE A 68 3.24 14.53 7.04
CA PHE A 68 2.50 14.30 5.79
C PHE A 68 3.44 14.01 4.60
N ASN A 69 4.74 14.19 4.78
CA ASN A 69 5.73 14.00 3.73
C ASN A 69 6.45 12.66 3.93
N LEU A 70 6.17 11.69 3.05
CA LEU A 70 6.72 10.34 3.11
C LEU A 70 7.90 10.17 2.14
N SER A 71 8.65 11.24 1.87
CA SER A 71 9.85 11.17 1.02
C SER A 71 10.81 10.11 1.54
N GLY A 72 11.41 9.37 0.62
CA GLY A 72 12.30 8.27 0.95
C GLY A 72 11.61 6.96 1.22
N CYS A 73 10.26 6.94 1.28
CA CYS A 73 9.51 5.70 1.45
C CYS A 73 9.06 5.16 0.09
N GLU A 74 8.81 3.86 0.06
CA GLU A 74 8.30 3.15 -1.11
C GLU A 74 6.98 2.48 -0.75
N ILE A 75 6.10 2.31 -1.73
CA ILE A 75 4.84 1.59 -1.52
C ILE A 75 4.78 0.35 -2.41
N TYR A 76 4.31 -0.74 -1.81
CA TYR A 76 4.08 -2.02 -2.49
C TYR A 76 2.60 -2.32 -2.41
N THR A 77 1.96 -2.52 -3.55
CA THR A 77 0.53 -2.78 -3.61
C THR A 77 0.26 -4.11 -4.29
N SER A 78 -0.76 -4.82 -3.84
CA SER A 78 -1.11 -6.14 -4.39
C SER A 78 -1.60 -6.05 -5.84
N CYS A 79 -2.12 -4.91 -6.25
CA CYS A 79 -2.51 -4.66 -7.63
C CYS A 79 -2.27 -3.18 -7.98
N GLU A 80 -2.38 -2.85 -9.28
CA GLU A 80 -2.16 -1.48 -9.75
C GLU A 80 -3.12 -0.51 -9.07
N PRO A 81 -2.61 0.59 -8.48
CA PRO A 81 -3.46 1.58 -7.83
C PRO A 81 -4.42 2.25 -8.79
N CYS A 82 -5.65 2.50 -8.33
CA CYS A 82 -6.64 3.28 -9.06
C CYS A 82 -6.22 4.76 -9.11
N PRO A 83 -6.87 5.60 -9.94
CA PRO A 83 -6.52 7.03 -10.03
C PRO A 83 -6.54 7.77 -8.70
N MET A 84 -7.49 7.48 -7.81
CA MET A 84 -7.55 8.10 -6.49
C MET A 84 -6.31 7.76 -5.66
N CYS A 85 -5.95 6.48 -5.63
CA CYS A 85 -4.79 6.02 -4.87
C CYS A 85 -3.48 6.51 -5.47
N LEU A 86 -3.38 6.55 -6.80
CA LEU A 86 -2.22 7.10 -7.47
C LEU A 86 -2.04 8.57 -7.10
N GLY A 87 -3.12 9.35 -7.11
CA GLY A 87 -3.11 10.74 -6.65
C GLY A 87 -2.65 10.86 -5.21
N ALA A 88 -3.15 10.01 -4.32
CA ALA A 88 -2.75 10.00 -2.92
C ALA A 88 -1.25 9.68 -2.75
N ILE A 89 -0.73 8.75 -3.56
CA ILE A 89 0.70 8.39 -3.57
C ILE A 89 1.54 9.61 -3.94
N TYR A 90 1.13 10.36 -4.97
CA TYR A 90 1.82 11.60 -5.34
C TYR A 90 1.76 12.65 -4.24
N TRP A 91 0.59 12.85 -3.63
CA TRP A 91 0.44 13.81 -2.55
C TRP A 91 1.28 13.46 -1.32
N ALA A 92 1.44 12.17 -1.05
CA ALA A 92 2.27 11.68 0.05
C ALA A 92 3.77 11.82 -0.22
N ARG A 93 4.18 12.10 -1.47
CA ARG A 93 5.58 12.23 -1.87
C ARG A 93 6.35 10.91 -1.79
N LEU A 94 5.66 9.79 -1.96
CA LEU A 94 6.31 8.49 -2.01
C LEU A 94 7.28 8.44 -3.20
N GLU A 95 8.44 7.86 -2.98
CA GLU A 95 9.51 7.89 -3.97
C GLU A 95 9.31 6.89 -5.10
N ARG A 96 8.84 5.69 -4.77
CA ARG A 96 8.66 4.60 -5.73
C ARG A 96 7.41 3.81 -5.42
N MET A 97 6.82 3.28 -6.47
CA MET A 97 5.63 2.46 -6.37
C MET A 97 5.88 1.13 -7.09
N TYR A 98 5.62 0.03 -6.38
CA TYR A 98 5.68 -1.32 -6.93
C TYR A 98 4.29 -1.94 -6.83
N TYR A 99 3.85 -2.62 -7.87
CA TYR A 99 2.57 -3.32 -7.80
C TYR A 99 2.65 -4.68 -8.49
N GLY A 100 1.82 -5.62 -8.01
CA GLY A 100 1.69 -6.93 -8.59
C GLY A 100 0.64 -6.95 -9.67
N ASN A 101 0.96 -7.46 -10.85
CA ASN A 101 -0.03 -7.70 -11.90
C ASN A 101 -0.75 -9.01 -11.66
N ASN A 102 -0.05 -9.92 -10.98
CA ASN A 102 -0.56 -11.19 -10.53
C ASN A 102 0.36 -11.66 -9.39
N LYS A 103 0.24 -12.90 -8.94
CA LYS A 103 1.03 -13.41 -7.79
C LYS A 103 2.54 -13.48 -8.04
N THR A 104 2.99 -13.37 -9.29
CA THR A 104 4.39 -13.58 -9.65
C THR A 104 5.02 -12.37 -10.34
N ALA A 105 4.23 -11.47 -10.92
CA ALA A 105 4.73 -10.33 -11.68
C ALA A 105 4.68 -9.06 -10.84
N VAL A 106 5.76 -8.28 -10.89
CA VAL A 106 5.87 -6.99 -10.20
C VAL A 106 6.20 -5.92 -11.22
N SER A 107 5.42 -4.86 -11.23
CA SER A 107 5.67 -3.67 -12.03
C SER A 107 6.17 -2.54 -11.14
N TYR A 108 7.00 -1.67 -11.70
CA TYR A 108 7.66 -0.61 -10.96
C TYR A 108 7.45 0.73 -11.66
N THR A 109 7.14 1.77 -10.88
CA THR A 109 7.10 3.15 -11.37
C THR A 109 7.87 4.05 -10.42
N HIS A 110 8.81 4.82 -10.99
CA HIS A 110 9.54 5.86 -10.26
C HIS A 110 8.75 7.16 -10.35
N LEU A 111 8.43 7.71 -9.22
CA LEU A 111 7.54 8.88 -9.11
C LEU A 111 8.30 10.20 -9.08
#